data_6cafeeda2cba051649d99361e06b9ced
#
_entry.id   6cafeeda2cba051649d99361e06b9ced
#
_cell.length_a   1.000
_cell.length_b   1.000
_cell.length_c   1.000
_cell.angle_alpha   90.00
_cell.angle_beta   90.00
_cell.angle_gamma   90.00
#
_symmetry.space_group_name_H-M   'P 1'
#
loop_
_entity.id
_entity.type
_entity.pdbx_description
1 polymer ?
#
loop_
_entity_poly.entity_id
_entity_poly.type
_entity_poly.pdbx_seq_one_letter_code
_entity_poly.pdbx_strand_id
1 'polypeptide(L)'
;MMKKNKKMRLVRQIMYKRNDPEYEEMDELCFKSKNLYNATLYAVRQSFIKNNEYLSFNRINKIFVKENNVDYRALPAKVSKYTQMFVDFAMKSFFALVKKKKKGEYDRKVRLPKYLDKSKGRMTVHYETGALSFKKKKGYIHLSKTEIFVKMPEDLNKKDIKFVRIVPRCGKITVEIGFEREPEPQVMAGSYASSDPGVNNLVTMVDTVTKNPVIINGRPLKSINQWYNKKIAEMRSETERLHGKYWSHKMSSVTNRRNNKIKDYMHKASAYIVNHLVSNRIGTLIIGEIKEWKQDTNMYKVNNQNFVCIPFEMLKSMLEYKCKLAGIEVVRQDEAYTSKCSFLDNEEIRKYEKYKGKRPKRGCYTTSTGRKVNADVNSACNIMKKYLLKVAGNCKNLLHELVEVFSTPCLKIKTF
;
A
#
# COMPACT_ATOMS: atom_id res chain seq x y z
N MET A 1 28.95 -1.74 18.83
CA MET A 1 28.84 -1.18 17.47
C MET A 1 27.37 -0.97 17.15
N MET A 2 26.88 0.26 17.12
CA MET A 2 25.52 0.57 16.68
C MET A 2 25.34 0.14 15.21
N LYS A 3 24.41 -0.79 14.95
CA LYS A 3 24.05 -1.14 13.56
C LYS A 3 23.58 0.14 12.85
N LYS A 4 24.33 0.59 11.84
CA LYS A 4 23.91 1.70 10.99
C LYS A 4 22.49 1.44 10.48
N ASN A 5 21.53 2.27 10.88
CA ASN A 5 20.15 2.15 10.41
C ASN A 5 20.12 2.22 8.88
N LYS A 6 19.58 1.20 8.26
CA LYS A 6 19.49 1.13 6.79
C LYS A 6 18.55 2.24 6.31
N LYS A 7 19.06 3.16 5.46
CA LYS A 7 18.26 4.23 4.84
C LYS A 7 16.98 3.67 4.21
N MET A 8 15.89 4.38 4.37
CA MET A 8 14.60 4.03 3.78
C MET A 8 14.36 4.78 2.49
N ARG A 9 13.85 4.07 1.47
CA ARG A 9 13.41 4.68 0.21
C ARG A 9 11.97 5.13 0.30
N LEU A 10 11.74 6.40 0.02
CA LEU A 10 10.45 7.06 0.03
C LEU A 10 10.18 7.68 -1.34
N VAL A 11 8.92 8.05 -1.59
CA VAL A 11 8.50 8.64 -2.84
C VAL A 11 7.65 9.88 -2.58
N ARG A 12 8.01 11.00 -3.20
CA ARG A 12 7.16 12.19 -3.30
C ARG A 12 6.48 12.19 -4.66
N GLN A 13 5.18 12.45 -4.71
CA GLN A 13 4.40 12.42 -5.94
C GLN A 13 3.95 13.84 -6.33
N ILE A 14 4.12 14.18 -7.60
CA ILE A 14 3.63 15.43 -8.23
C ILE A 14 2.73 15.00 -9.39
N MET A 15 1.55 15.59 -9.49
CA MET A 15 0.56 15.22 -10.51
C MET A 15 0.52 16.27 -11.62
N TYR A 16 0.64 15.81 -12.86
CA TYR A 16 0.49 16.61 -14.07
C TYR A 16 -0.80 16.25 -14.78
N LYS A 17 -1.55 17.28 -15.17
CA LYS A 17 -2.78 17.19 -15.95
C LYS A 17 -2.49 17.50 -17.43
N ARG A 18 -3.42 17.21 -18.32
CA ARG A 18 -3.25 17.46 -19.77
C ARG A 18 -2.94 18.90 -20.14
N ASN A 19 -3.37 19.87 -19.32
CA ASN A 19 -3.15 21.29 -19.59
C ASN A 19 -1.82 21.82 -19.02
N ASP A 20 -1.05 20.98 -18.33
CA ASP A 20 0.25 21.39 -17.82
C ASP A 20 1.29 21.33 -18.96
N PRO A 21 2.19 22.30 -19.09
CA PRO A 21 3.10 22.43 -20.25
C PRO A 21 3.93 21.18 -20.53
N GLU A 22 4.40 20.52 -19.47
CA GLU A 22 5.28 19.35 -19.61
C GLU A 22 4.52 18.06 -19.91
N TYR A 23 3.17 18.09 -19.92
CA TYR A 23 2.36 16.87 -20.02
C TYR A 23 2.58 16.13 -21.34
N GLU A 24 2.57 16.86 -22.47
CA GLU A 24 2.67 16.24 -23.79
C GLU A 24 4.01 15.52 -24.00
N GLU A 25 5.11 16.16 -23.62
CA GLU A 25 6.44 15.54 -23.70
C GLU A 25 6.56 14.33 -22.77
N MET A 26 6.00 14.39 -21.55
CA MET A 26 5.94 13.25 -20.64
C MET A 26 5.10 12.10 -21.21
N ASP A 27 3.97 12.37 -21.86
CA ASP A 27 3.11 11.35 -22.47
C ASP A 27 3.80 10.70 -23.67
N GLU A 28 4.53 11.49 -24.49
CA GLU A 28 5.34 10.97 -25.59
C GLU A 28 6.46 10.05 -25.08
N LEU A 29 7.16 10.42 -24.03
CA LEU A 29 8.17 9.54 -23.39
C LEU A 29 7.54 8.22 -22.93
N CYS A 30 6.35 8.27 -22.31
CA CYS A 30 5.62 7.07 -21.91
C CYS A 30 5.19 6.22 -23.11
N PHE A 31 4.88 6.84 -24.24
CA PHE A 31 4.57 6.12 -25.49
C PHE A 31 5.82 5.46 -26.07
N LYS A 32 6.95 6.16 -26.17
CA LYS A 32 8.26 5.61 -26.61
C LYS A 32 8.70 4.46 -25.69
N SER A 33 8.53 4.61 -24.38
CA SER A 33 8.82 3.54 -23.40
C SER A 33 7.94 2.30 -23.63
N LYS A 34 6.65 2.46 -23.97
CA LYS A 34 5.74 1.37 -24.32
C LYS A 34 6.21 0.66 -25.61
N ASN A 35 6.66 1.40 -26.63
CA ASN A 35 7.18 0.79 -27.85
C ASN A 35 8.37 -0.10 -27.55
N LEU A 36 9.36 0.42 -26.83
CA LEU A 36 10.53 -0.35 -26.42
C LEU A 36 10.17 -1.56 -25.56
N TYR A 37 9.21 -1.40 -24.60
CA TYR A 37 8.71 -2.52 -23.81
C TYR A 37 8.14 -3.63 -24.69
N ASN A 38 7.28 -3.28 -25.66
CA ASN A 38 6.66 -4.23 -26.56
C ASN A 38 7.69 -4.91 -27.48
N ALA A 39 8.64 -4.15 -28.05
CA ALA A 39 9.72 -4.69 -28.87
C ALA A 39 10.60 -5.68 -28.08
N THR A 40 10.99 -5.30 -26.87
CA THR A 40 11.76 -6.16 -25.96
C THR A 40 10.98 -7.43 -25.60
N LEU A 41 9.70 -7.28 -25.22
CA LEU A 41 8.84 -8.41 -24.88
C LEU A 41 8.64 -9.35 -26.08
N TYR A 42 8.52 -8.81 -27.28
CA TYR A 42 8.42 -9.60 -28.49
C TYR A 42 9.68 -10.47 -28.69
N ALA A 43 10.86 -9.87 -28.66
CA ALA A 43 12.11 -10.58 -28.82
C ALA A 43 12.30 -11.69 -27.77
N VAL A 44 12.04 -11.38 -26.47
CA VAL A 44 12.15 -12.35 -25.38
C VAL A 44 11.13 -13.50 -25.53
N ARG A 45 9.88 -13.19 -25.91
CA ARG A 45 8.84 -14.22 -26.12
C ARG A 45 9.12 -15.09 -27.33
N GLN A 46 9.58 -14.52 -28.45
CA GLN A 46 9.91 -15.32 -29.65
C GLN A 46 11.04 -16.30 -29.38
N SER A 47 12.11 -15.86 -28.72
CA SER A 47 13.20 -16.74 -28.30
C SER A 47 12.72 -17.85 -27.36
N PHE A 48 11.88 -17.50 -26.37
CA PHE A 48 11.35 -18.47 -25.42
C PHE A 48 10.41 -19.50 -26.08
N ILE A 49 9.51 -19.06 -26.99
CA ILE A 49 8.53 -19.93 -27.62
C ILE A 49 9.19 -20.82 -28.69
N LYS A 50 10.10 -20.26 -29.53
CA LYS A 50 10.71 -20.98 -30.65
C LYS A 50 11.88 -21.85 -30.23
N ASN A 51 12.72 -21.33 -29.34
CA ASN A 51 14.01 -21.94 -29.00
C ASN A 51 14.06 -22.47 -27.57
N ASN A 52 12.98 -22.32 -26.79
CA ASN A 52 12.93 -22.59 -25.35
C ASN A 52 14.05 -21.87 -24.57
N GLU A 53 14.52 -20.73 -25.09
CA GLU A 53 15.62 -19.96 -24.54
C GLU A 53 15.14 -18.63 -23.93
N TYR A 54 15.44 -18.41 -22.66
CA TYR A 54 15.16 -17.14 -22.01
C TYR A 54 16.29 -16.12 -22.24
N LEU A 55 15.98 -15.04 -22.96
CA LEU A 55 16.87 -13.91 -23.11
C LEU A 55 16.79 -13.01 -21.87
N SER A 56 17.82 -13.07 -21.04
CA SER A 56 17.95 -12.18 -19.87
C SER A 56 18.14 -10.72 -20.29
N PHE A 57 17.90 -9.77 -19.37
CA PHE A 57 18.13 -8.34 -19.59
C PHE A 57 19.50 -8.05 -20.23
N ASN A 58 20.58 -8.64 -19.74
CA ASN A 58 21.92 -8.37 -20.25
C ASN A 58 22.10 -8.82 -21.70
N ARG A 59 21.51 -9.94 -22.10
CA ARG A 59 21.59 -10.45 -23.48
C ARG A 59 20.77 -9.60 -24.43
N ILE A 60 19.51 -9.32 -24.10
CA ILE A 60 18.64 -8.49 -24.96
C ILE A 60 19.14 -7.06 -25.09
N ASN A 61 19.73 -6.50 -24.04
CA ASN A 61 20.34 -5.17 -24.11
C ASN A 61 21.52 -5.13 -25.09
N LYS A 62 22.42 -6.14 -25.06
CA LYS A 62 23.54 -6.23 -26.02
C LYS A 62 23.05 -6.33 -27.46
N ILE A 63 22.01 -7.14 -27.70
CA ILE A 63 21.40 -7.30 -29.04
C ILE A 63 20.86 -5.96 -29.54
N PHE A 64 20.01 -5.27 -28.77
CA PHE A 64 19.38 -4.00 -29.17
C PHE A 64 20.39 -2.87 -29.36
N VAL A 65 21.47 -2.87 -28.59
CA VAL A 65 22.58 -1.90 -28.79
C VAL A 65 23.33 -2.19 -30.08
N LYS A 66 23.66 -3.47 -30.36
CA LYS A 66 24.39 -3.89 -31.56
C LYS A 66 23.57 -3.63 -32.83
N GLU A 67 22.27 -3.95 -32.80
CA GLU A 67 21.36 -3.77 -33.95
C GLU A 67 20.90 -2.31 -34.12
N ASN A 68 21.36 -1.39 -33.28
CA ASN A 68 20.93 0.01 -33.29
C ASN A 68 19.39 0.18 -33.27
N ASN A 69 18.71 -0.62 -32.46
CA ASN A 69 17.26 -0.70 -32.44
C ASN A 69 16.61 0.69 -32.23
N VAL A 70 15.67 1.04 -33.11
CA VAL A 70 15.04 2.37 -33.16
C VAL A 70 14.35 2.74 -31.85
N ASP A 71 13.54 1.83 -31.28
CA ASP A 71 12.83 2.07 -30.03
C ASP A 71 13.78 2.23 -28.84
N TYR A 72 14.92 1.50 -28.86
CA TYR A 72 15.97 1.65 -27.84
C TYR A 72 16.66 3.01 -27.94
N ARG A 73 16.90 3.52 -29.15
CA ARG A 73 17.56 4.82 -29.37
C ARG A 73 16.63 6.03 -29.16
N ALA A 74 15.30 5.80 -29.22
CA ALA A 74 14.30 6.85 -29.02
C ALA A 74 14.24 7.40 -27.57
N LEU A 75 14.92 6.72 -26.62
CA LEU A 75 14.99 7.11 -25.22
C LEU A 75 16.44 7.30 -24.75
N PRO A 76 16.69 8.03 -23.64
CA PRO A 76 18.01 8.06 -23.02
C PRO A 76 18.47 6.64 -22.65
N ALA A 77 19.74 6.30 -22.89
CA ALA A 77 20.26 4.95 -22.74
C ALA A 77 19.96 4.29 -21.36
N LYS A 78 20.02 5.08 -20.26
CA LYS A 78 19.68 4.57 -18.93
C LYS A 78 18.18 4.28 -18.80
N VAL A 79 17.32 5.08 -19.42
CA VAL A 79 15.87 4.87 -19.46
C VAL A 79 15.54 3.62 -20.26
N SER A 80 16.17 3.47 -21.46
CA SER A 80 15.99 2.29 -22.30
C SER A 80 16.36 1.01 -21.57
N LYS A 81 17.49 0.98 -20.87
CA LYS A 81 17.90 -0.15 -20.03
C LYS A 81 16.85 -0.49 -18.98
N TYR A 82 16.31 0.51 -18.30
CA TYR A 82 15.29 0.29 -17.26
C TYR A 82 13.98 -0.25 -17.84
N THR A 83 13.57 0.25 -19.01
CA THR A 83 12.39 -0.26 -19.73
C THR A 83 12.55 -1.74 -20.08
N GLN A 84 13.72 -2.17 -20.55
CA GLN A 84 14.03 -3.59 -20.78
C GLN A 84 14.04 -4.41 -19.49
N MET A 85 14.54 -3.85 -18.37
CA MET A 85 14.48 -4.50 -17.05
C MET A 85 13.05 -4.76 -16.59
N PHE A 86 12.07 -3.92 -16.93
CA PHE A 86 10.67 -4.21 -16.63
C PHE A 86 10.16 -5.47 -17.31
N VAL A 87 10.60 -5.76 -18.54
CA VAL A 87 10.29 -7.02 -19.22
C VAL A 87 10.92 -8.21 -18.50
N ASP A 88 12.19 -8.08 -18.11
CA ASP A 88 12.91 -9.10 -17.34
C ASP A 88 12.20 -9.42 -16.00
N PHE A 89 11.76 -8.38 -15.26
CA PHE A 89 10.99 -8.55 -14.03
C PHE A 89 9.64 -9.25 -14.27
N ALA A 90 8.95 -8.88 -15.35
CA ALA A 90 7.67 -9.51 -15.71
C ALA A 90 7.85 -11.00 -16.05
N MET A 91 8.89 -11.35 -16.80
CA MET A 91 9.22 -12.74 -17.14
C MET A 91 9.66 -13.54 -15.90
N LYS A 92 10.48 -12.97 -15.02
CA LYS A 92 10.86 -13.61 -13.75
C LYS A 92 9.64 -13.88 -12.86
N SER A 93 8.70 -12.94 -12.81
CA SER A 93 7.43 -13.13 -12.09
C SER A 93 6.59 -14.26 -12.70
N PHE A 94 6.54 -14.34 -14.05
CA PHE A 94 5.90 -15.46 -14.76
C PHE A 94 6.52 -16.80 -14.38
N PHE A 95 7.86 -16.94 -14.44
CA PHE A 95 8.53 -18.18 -14.06
C PHE A 95 8.32 -18.56 -12.59
N ALA A 96 8.33 -17.58 -11.69
CA ALA A 96 8.04 -17.83 -10.28
C ALA A 96 6.62 -18.39 -10.06
N LEU A 97 5.61 -17.86 -10.79
CA LEU A 97 4.25 -18.37 -10.75
C LEU A 97 4.13 -19.77 -11.37
N VAL A 98 4.83 -20.05 -12.46
CA VAL A 98 4.90 -21.40 -13.05
C VAL A 98 5.46 -22.40 -12.04
N LYS A 99 6.56 -22.03 -11.34
CA LYS A 99 7.16 -22.88 -10.31
C LYS A 99 6.19 -23.16 -9.16
N LYS A 100 5.48 -22.14 -8.67
CA LYS A 100 4.43 -22.30 -7.63
C LYS A 100 3.31 -23.21 -8.10
N LYS A 101 2.84 -23.03 -9.34
CA LYS A 101 1.80 -23.89 -9.92
C LYS A 101 2.22 -25.35 -10.01
N LYS A 102 3.47 -25.62 -10.41
CA LYS A 102 4.01 -27.00 -10.44
C LYS A 102 4.06 -27.65 -9.05
N LYS A 103 4.18 -26.84 -7.99
CA LYS A 103 4.15 -27.29 -6.58
C LYS A 103 2.75 -27.41 -5.98
N GLY A 104 1.68 -27.08 -6.73
CA GLY A 104 0.31 -27.03 -6.19
C GLY A 104 0.01 -25.81 -5.32
N GLU A 105 0.95 -24.84 -5.22
CA GLU A 105 0.81 -23.63 -4.39
C GLU A 105 0.02 -22.49 -5.10
N TYR A 106 -0.48 -22.73 -6.33
CA TYR A 106 -1.17 -21.73 -7.14
C TYR A 106 -2.13 -22.35 -8.15
N ASP A 107 -3.43 -22.10 -8.02
CA ASP A 107 -4.48 -22.75 -8.81
C ASP A 107 -4.83 -22.06 -10.11
N ARG A 108 -4.55 -20.75 -10.23
CA ARG A 108 -4.99 -19.96 -11.37
C ARG A 108 -4.14 -20.23 -12.62
N LYS A 109 -4.72 -19.94 -13.80
CA LYS A 109 -4.01 -20.05 -15.09
C LYS A 109 -2.88 -19.03 -15.17
N VAL A 110 -1.64 -19.49 -15.22
CA VAL A 110 -0.45 -18.65 -15.43
C VAL A 110 -0.36 -18.30 -16.91
N ARG A 111 -0.12 -17.03 -17.22
CA ARG A 111 0.00 -16.51 -18.61
C ARG A 111 1.27 -15.70 -18.76
N LEU A 112 1.87 -15.75 -19.95
CA LEU A 112 2.97 -14.86 -20.33
C LEU A 112 2.57 -13.38 -20.19
N PRO A 113 3.52 -12.48 -19.90
CA PRO A 113 3.27 -11.04 -19.92
C PRO A 113 2.63 -10.59 -21.23
N LYS A 114 1.64 -9.69 -21.15
CA LYS A 114 0.92 -9.18 -22.31
C LYS A 114 1.61 -7.96 -22.91
N TYR A 115 1.45 -7.77 -24.20
CA TYR A 115 1.79 -6.51 -24.86
C TYR A 115 0.86 -5.39 -24.39
N LEU A 116 1.39 -4.19 -24.33
CA LEU A 116 0.61 -2.98 -24.13
C LEU A 116 -0.05 -2.59 -25.46
N ASP A 117 -1.20 -1.93 -25.38
CA ASP A 117 -1.97 -1.48 -26.55
C ASP A 117 -1.08 -0.64 -27.50
N LYS A 118 -1.20 -0.90 -28.80
CA LYS A 118 -0.35 -0.29 -29.83
C LYS A 118 -0.48 1.23 -29.88
N SER A 119 -1.70 1.75 -29.83
CA SER A 119 -2.00 3.18 -29.98
C SER A 119 -2.18 3.91 -28.66
N LYS A 120 -2.89 3.30 -27.70
CA LYS A 120 -3.28 3.94 -26.42
C LYS A 120 -2.38 3.54 -25.25
N GLY A 121 -1.58 2.48 -25.40
CA GLY A 121 -0.68 2.03 -24.34
C GLY A 121 0.35 3.07 -23.95
N ARG A 122 0.68 3.10 -22.67
CA ARG A 122 1.74 3.92 -22.07
C ARG A 122 2.49 3.08 -21.06
N MET A 123 3.81 3.26 -20.98
CA MET A 123 4.66 2.57 -20.00
C MET A 123 5.36 3.59 -19.12
N THR A 124 5.61 3.20 -17.88
CA THR A 124 6.40 4.01 -16.94
C THR A 124 7.80 4.28 -17.49
N VAL A 125 8.25 5.52 -17.36
CA VAL A 125 9.61 5.95 -17.68
C VAL A 125 10.40 6.11 -16.39
N HIS A 126 11.59 5.51 -16.30
CA HIS A 126 12.41 5.52 -15.09
C HIS A 126 13.77 6.16 -15.36
N TYR A 127 14.04 7.29 -14.68
CA TYR A 127 15.30 8.01 -14.68
C TYR A 127 16.05 7.73 -13.39
N GLU A 128 17.21 7.10 -13.46
CA GLU A 128 18.16 7.01 -12.33
C GLU A 128 18.99 8.28 -12.18
N THR A 129 19.66 8.42 -11.05
CA THR A 129 20.49 9.60 -10.70
C THR A 129 21.42 10.07 -11.81
N GLY A 130 22.07 9.15 -12.52
CA GLY A 130 22.97 9.51 -13.61
C GLY A 130 22.27 9.96 -14.91
N ALA A 131 20.94 10.03 -14.94
CA ALA A 131 20.15 10.63 -16.01
C ALA A 131 19.39 11.87 -15.53
N LEU A 132 19.72 12.38 -14.32
CA LEU A 132 19.15 13.57 -13.70
C LEU A 132 20.23 14.67 -13.64
N SER A 133 19.84 15.91 -13.92
CA SER A 133 20.70 17.09 -13.72
C SER A 133 20.05 18.10 -12.79
N PHE A 134 20.83 18.63 -11.85
CA PHE A 134 20.40 19.64 -10.86
C PHE A 134 21.05 21.00 -11.10
N LYS A 135 21.84 21.13 -12.19
CA LYS A 135 22.65 22.32 -12.46
C LYS A 135 21.96 23.34 -13.37
N LYS A 136 21.07 22.87 -14.29
CA LYS A 136 20.47 23.71 -15.33
C LYS A 136 19.48 24.77 -14.78
N LYS A 137 18.74 24.44 -13.71
CA LYS A 137 17.79 25.36 -13.06
C LYS A 137 17.75 25.09 -11.55
N LYS A 138 18.03 26.14 -10.75
CA LYS A 138 18.01 26.05 -9.29
C LYS A 138 16.61 25.61 -8.78
N GLY A 139 16.54 24.63 -7.89
CA GLY A 139 15.27 24.11 -7.33
C GLY A 139 14.51 23.15 -8.25
N TYR A 140 15.10 22.75 -9.37
CA TYR A 140 14.46 21.81 -10.32
C TYR A 140 15.40 20.63 -10.63
N ILE A 141 14.76 19.53 -11.00
CA ILE A 141 15.38 18.30 -11.50
C ILE A 141 15.16 18.28 -13.01
N HIS A 142 16.21 18.40 -13.81
CA HIS A 142 16.13 18.26 -15.26
C HIS A 142 16.30 16.79 -15.66
N LEU A 143 15.42 16.29 -16.50
CA LEU A 143 15.48 14.95 -17.07
C LEU A 143 16.32 14.96 -18.35
N SER A 144 17.33 14.09 -18.44
CA SER A 144 18.28 14.10 -19.55
C SER A 144 17.60 13.84 -20.91
N LYS A 145 18.02 14.55 -21.96
CA LYS A 145 17.47 14.51 -23.33
C LYS A 145 15.99 14.89 -23.41
N THR A 146 15.54 15.81 -22.57
CA THR A 146 14.21 16.39 -22.58
C THR A 146 14.28 17.87 -22.17
N GLU A 147 13.19 18.60 -22.37
CA GLU A 147 13.01 19.95 -21.80
C GLU A 147 12.22 19.94 -20.49
N ILE A 148 12.04 18.78 -19.87
CA ILE A 148 11.26 18.61 -18.65
C ILE A 148 12.07 19.01 -17.42
N PHE A 149 11.52 19.96 -16.65
CA PHE A 149 12.02 20.41 -15.36
C PHE A 149 11.01 20.09 -14.26
N VAL A 150 11.31 19.12 -13.42
CA VAL A 150 10.45 18.74 -12.29
C VAL A 150 10.82 19.57 -11.07
N LYS A 151 9.89 20.32 -10.48
CA LYS A 151 10.13 21.10 -9.26
C LYS A 151 10.57 20.17 -8.12
N MET A 152 11.74 20.43 -7.55
CA MET A 152 12.24 19.66 -6.41
C MET A 152 11.52 20.15 -5.14
N PRO A 153 10.95 19.24 -4.32
CA PRO A 153 10.41 19.59 -3.01
C PRO A 153 11.47 20.24 -2.11
N GLU A 154 11.11 21.29 -1.38
CA GLU A 154 12.02 22.09 -0.56
C GLU A 154 12.67 21.29 0.59
N ASP A 155 11.94 20.25 1.08
CA ASP A 155 12.40 19.36 2.14
C ASP A 155 13.36 18.25 1.67
N LEU A 156 13.75 18.24 0.38
CA LEU A 156 14.63 17.22 -0.18
C LEU A 156 16.00 17.81 -0.59
N ASN A 157 17.06 17.07 -0.26
CA ASN A 157 18.40 17.35 -0.74
C ASN A 157 18.71 16.54 -2.02
N LYS A 158 19.49 17.13 -2.93
CA LYS A 158 19.94 16.47 -4.18
C LYS A 158 20.61 15.12 -3.92
N LYS A 159 21.40 14.99 -2.84
CA LYS A 159 22.12 13.77 -2.47
C LYS A 159 21.21 12.59 -2.12
N ASP A 160 20.00 12.89 -1.63
CA ASP A 160 19.06 11.89 -1.19
C ASP A 160 18.22 11.34 -2.35
N ILE A 161 18.10 12.11 -3.45
CA ILE A 161 17.32 11.71 -4.64
C ILE A 161 18.02 10.55 -5.35
N LYS A 162 17.28 9.47 -5.63
CA LYS A 162 17.78 8.25 -6.25
C LYS A 162 17.21 8.01 -7.65
N PHE A 163 15.97 8.43 -7.89
CA PHE A 163 15.33 8.29 -9.20
C PHE A 163 14.18 9.28 -9.36
N VAL A 164 13.78 9.48 -10.62
CA VAL A 164 12.52 10.11 -11.00
C VAL A 164 11.78 9.13 -11.91
N ARG A 165 10.49 8.90 -11.67
CA ARG A 165 9.63 8.11 -12.55
C ARG A 165 8.49 8.95 -13.08
N ILE A 166 8.19 8.80 -14.36
CA ILE A 166 6.99 9.33 -15.00
C ILE A 166 6.02 8.18 -15.12
N VAL A 167 4.90 8.24 -14.38
CA VAL A 167 3.93 7.14 -14.26
C VAL A 167 2.59 7.57 -14.87
N PRO A 168 2.21 7.03 -16.04
CA PRO A 168 0.92 7.32 -16.66
C PRO A 168 -0.20 6.61 -15.89
N ARG A 169 -1.25 7.36 -15.50
CA ARG A 169 -2.42 6.83 -14.77
C ARG A 169 -3.71 7.50 -15.21
N CYS A 170 -4.61 6.76 -15.85
CA CYS A 170 -5.99 7.20 -16.13
C CYS A 170 -6.07 8.62 -16.72
N GLY A 171 -5.29 8.92 -17.76
CA GLY A 171 -5.28 10.22 -18.44
C GLY A 171 -4.60 11.36 -17.69
N LYS A 172 -3.80 11.06 -16.67
CA LYS A 172 -2.91 11.96 -15.95
C LYS A 172 -1.54 11.34 -15.86
N ILE A 173 -0.54 12.14 -15.56
CA ILE A 173 0.82 11.68 -15.28
C ILE A 173 1.17 12.01 -13.84
N THR A 174 1.71 11.02 -13.14
CA THR A 174 2.28 11.22 -11.81
C THR A 174 3.78 11.12 -11.92
N VAL A 175 4.49 12.20 -11.60
CA VAL A 175 5.94 12.18 -11.44
C VAL A 175 6.26 11.78 -10.01
N GLU A 176 7.05 10.74 -9.87
CA GLU A 176 7.48 10.18 -8.59
C GLU A 176 8.97 10.46 -8.39
N ILE A 177 9.30 11.26 -7.37
CA ILE A 177 10.67 11.51 -6.95
C ILE A 177 10.99 10.55 -5.82
N GLY A 178 11.87 9.58 -6.10
CA GLY A 178 12.35 8.61 -5.13
C GLY A 178 13.58 9.13 -4.39
N PHE A 179 13.56 9.10 -3.06
CA PHE A 179 14.63 9.59 -2.22
C PHE A 179 14.87 8.66 -1.02
N GLU A 180 16.04 8.79 -0.40
CA GLU A 180 16.41 8.06 0.81
C GLU A 180 16.40 8.98 2.03
N ARG A 181 15.86 8.49 3.14
CA ARG A 181 15.88 9.16 4.44
C ARG A 181 16.36 8.19 5.51
N GLU A 182 17.11 8.66 6.47
CA GLU A 182 17.49 7.89 7.64
C GLU A 182 16.32 7.88 8.62
N PRO A 183 15.96 6.72 9.20
CA PRO A 183 15.01 6.64 10.30
C PRO A 183 15.54 7.33 11.55
N GLU A 184 14.65 7.87 12.37
CA GLU A 184 14.98 8.32 13.72
C GLU A 184 15.54 7.16 14.56
N PRO A 185 16.32 7.46 15.61
CA PRO A 185 16.77 6.44 16.56
C PRO A 185 15.59 5.66 17.14
N GLN A 186 15.81 4.38 17.39
CA GLN A 186 14.77 3.52 17.94
C GLN A 186 14.29 4.03 19.31
N VAL A 187 12.98 4.18 19.48
CA VAL A 187 12.36 4.49 20.75
C VAL A 187 12.57 3.31 21.71
N MET A 188 12.85 3.59 23.00
CA MET A 188 13.12 2.54 23.97
C MET A 188 11.95 1.54 24.04
N ALA A 189 12.29 0.26 24.14
CA ALA A 189 11.33 -0.83 24.33
C ALA A 189 10.64 -0.71 25.70
N GLY A 190 9.42 -1.28 25.82
CA GLY A 190 8.68 -1.37 27.09
C GLY A 190 7.31 -0.69 27.06
N SER A 191 7.02 0.11 26.03
CA SER A 191 5.69 0.70 25.81
C SER A 191 5.09 0.18 24.50
N TYR A 192 3.81 -0.21 24.56
CA TYR A 192 3.13 -0.92 23.49
C TYR A 192 1.82 -0.26 23.12
N ALA A 193 1.49 -0.29 21.83
CA ALA A 193 0.14 -0.04 21.35
C ALA A 193 -0.30 -1.21 20.47
N SER A 194 -1.58 -1.54 20.48
CA SER A 194 -2.18 -2.50 19.58
C SER A 194 -3.30 -1.90 18.78
N SER A 195 -3.49 -2.35 17.57
CA SER A 195 -4.51 -1.87 16.66
C SER A 195 -5.30 -3.01 16.02
N ASP A 196 -6.62 -2.88 16.02
CA ASP A 196 -7.57 -3.75 15.36
C ASP A 196 -8.14 -3.02 14.13
N PRO A 197 -7.77 -3.39 12.89
CA PRO A 197 -8.31 -2.81 11.66
C PRO A 197 -9.73 -3.33 11.37
N GLY A 198 -10.68 -2.42 11.11
CA GLY A 198 -12.08 -2.76 10.88
C GLY A 198 -12.76 -1.91 9.81
N VAL A 199 -14.01 -2.23 9.48
CA VAL A 199 -14.78 -1.56 8.42
C VAL A 199 -15.51 -0.31 8.93
N ASN A 200 -16.18 -0.39 10.08
CA ASN A 200 -16.91 0.76 10.65
C ASN A 200 -15.96 1.66 11.45
N ASN A 201 -15.11 1.06 12.22
CA ASN A 201 -13.95 1.65 12.84
C ASN A 201 -12.75 1.21 11.99
N LEU A 202 -12.15 2.17 11.28
CA LEU A 202 -11.01 1.85 10.39
C LEU A 202 -9.84 1.27 11.18
N VAL A 203 -9.60 1.82 12.36
CA VAL A 203 -8.65 1.33 13.35
C VAL A 203 -9.22 1.60 14.74
N THR A 204 -9.18 0.60 15.59
CA THR A 204 -9.32 0.77 17.02
C THR A 204 -7.98 0.48 17.66
N MET A 205 -7.42 1.47 18.37
CA MET A 205 -6.11 1.37 19.00
C MET A 205 -6.21 1.55 20.50
N VAL A 206 -5.43 0.76 21.22
CA VAL A 206 -5.21 0.87 22.66
C VAL A 206 -3.71 0.90 22.94
N ASP A 207 -3.28 1.58 23.99
CA ASP A 207 -1.87 1.64 24.37
C ASP A 207 -1.67 1.54 25.89
N THR A 208 -0.44 1.18 26.27
CA THR A 208 -0.05 0.97 27.67
C THR A 208 0.27 2.26 28.42
N VAL A 209 0.38 3.40 27.73
CA VAL A 209 0.81 4.68 28.30
C VAL A 209 -0.39 5.55 28.64
N THR A 210 -1.20 5.89 27.61
CA THR A 210 -2.37 6.76 27.82
C THR A 210 -3.55 6.01 28.38
N LYS A 211 -3.58 4.70 28.13
CA LYS A 211 -4.66 3.78 28.53
C LYS A 211 -6.05 4.18 28.01
N ASN A 212 -6.10 5.13 27.09
CA ASN A 212 -7.33 5.64 26.45
C ASN A 212 -7.50 5.06 25.06
N PRO A 213 -8.60 4.35 24.76
CA PRO A 213 -8.85 3.84 23.42
C PRO A 213 -9.01 4.96 22.40
N VAL A 214 -8.38 4.80 21.25
CA VAL A 214 -8.52 5.69 20.10
C VAL A 214 -9.22 4.95 18.98
N ILE A 215 -10.31 5.52 18.46
CA ILE A 215 -11.06 4.96 17.33
C ILE A 215 -10.96 5.91 16.14
N ILE A 216 -10.52 5.40 15.00
CA ILE A 216 -10.58 6.11 13.72
C ILE A 216 -11.80 5.64 12.95
N ASN A 217 -12.69 6.56 12.63
CA ASN A 217 -13.95 6.28 11.97
C ASN A 217 -13.74 5.76 10.53
N GLY A 218 -14.30 4.60 10.19
CA GLY A 218 -14.25 4.03 8.84
C GLY A 218 -15.45 4.36 7.94
N ARG A 219 -16.52 4.93 8.52
CA ARG A 219 -17.77 5.24 7.78
C ARG A 219 -17.58 6.17 6.59
N PRO A 220 -16.72 7.22 6.63
CA PRO A 220 -16.46 8.06 5.47
C PRO A 220 -15.94 7.26 4.26
N LEU A 221 -15.07 6.27 4.48
CA LEU A 221 -14.56 5.41 3.40
C LEU A 221 -15.67 4.56 2.78
N LYS A 222 -16.60 4.05 3.61
CA LYS A 222 -17.79 3.33 3.12
C LYS A 222 -18.66 4.23 2.25
N SER A 223 -18.96 5.45 2.70
CA SER A 223 -19.76 6.42 1.96
C SER A 223 -19.13 6.76 0.61
N ILE A 224 -17.82 7.03 0.59
CA ILE A 224 -17.06 7.30 -0.65
C ILE A 224 -17.17 6.11 -1.61
N ASN A 225 -17.03 4.88 -1.13
CA ASN A 225 -17.10 3.68 -1.96
C ASN A 225 -18.52 3.41 -2.47
N GLN A 226 -19.56 3.60 -1.65
CA GLN A 226 -20.95 3.41 -2.03
C GLN A 226 -21.36 4.42 -3.12
N TRP A 227 -21.03 5.70 -2.92
CA TRP A 227 -21.25 6.73 -3.94
C TRP A 227 -20.53 6.38 -5.25
N TYR A 228 -19.27 5.99 -5.17
CA TYR A 228 -18.48 5.62 -6.33
C TYR A 228 -19.10 4.44 -7.10
N ASN A 229 -19.47 3.37 -6.40
CA ASN A 229 -20.04 2.18 -7.03
C ASN A 229 -21.35 2.49 -7.74
N LYS A 230 -22.24 3.29 -7.11
CA LYS A 230 -23.49 3.75 -7.73
C LYS A 230 -23.20 4.58 -8.98
N LYS A 231 -22.31 5.58 -8.86
CA LYS A 231 -21.98 6.48 -9.98
C LYS A 231 -21.33 5.77 -11.16
N ILE A 232 -20.43 4.83 -10.90
CA ILE A 232 -19.80 4.05 -11.98
C ILE A 232 -20.79 3.08 -12.64
N ALA A 233 -21.73 2.50 -11.90
CA ALA A 233 -22.77 1.64 -12.48
C ALA A 233 -23.66 2.43 -13.44
N GLU A 234 -24.17 3.62 -13.03
CA GLU A 234 -24.95 4.52 -13.86
C GLU A 234 -24.20 4.90 -15.14
N MET A 235 -22.97 5.39 -15.00
CA MET A 235 -22.14 5.82 -16.15
C MET A 235 -21.77 4.66 -17.09
N ARG A 236 -21.61 3.45 -16.56
CA ARG A 236 -21.31 2.26 -17.37
C ARG A 236 -22.52 1.89 -18.23
N SER A 237 -23.69 1.80 -17.63
CA SER A 237 -24.95 1.51 -18.33
C SER A 237 -25.21 2.54 -19.46
N GLU A 238 -25.02 3.83 -19.17
CA GLU A 238 -25.16 4.90 -20.16
C GLU A 238 -24.13 4.79 -21.30
N THR A 239 -22.85 4.56 -20.96
CA THR A 239 -21.76 4.49 -21.96
C THR A 239 -21.88 3.25 -22.85
N GLU A 240 -22.35 2.12 -22.30
CA GLU A 240 -22.62 0.90 -23.04
C GLU A 240 -23.79 1.09 -24.00
N ARG A 241 -24.90 1.66 -23.53
CA ARG A 241 -26.10 1.94 -24.34
C ARG A 241 -25.82 2.91 -25.49
N LEU A 242 -25.09 4.02 -25.23
CA LEU A 242 -24.88 5.08 -26.21
C LEU A 242 -23.71 4.82 -27.17
N HIS A 243 -22.68 4.09 -26.75
CA HIS A 243 -21.43 3.99 -27.49
C HIS A 243 -20.90 2.56 -27.64
N GLY A 244 -21.58 1.55 -27.12
CA GLY A 244 -21.09 0.16 -27.10
C GLY A 244 -19.74 0.01 -26.38
N LYS A 245 -19.35 0.95 -25.51
CA LYS A 245 -18.07 0.99 -24.81
C LYS A 245 -18.26 0.74 -23.32
N TYR A 246 -17.39 -0.10 -22.76
CA TYR A 246 -17.46 -0.46 -21.35
C TYR A 246 -16.83 0.59 -20.41
N TRP A 247 -16.00 1.51 -20.90
CA TRP A 247 -15.27 2.48 -20.09
C TRP A 247 -15.05 3.81 -20.80
N SER A 248 -15.17 4.94 -20.07
CA SER A 248 -14.98 6.30 -20.58
C SER A 248 -13.90 7.08 -19.80
N HIS A 249 -13.41 8.18 -20.40
CA HIS A 249 -12.50 9.11 -19.70
C HIS A 249 -13.16 9.73 -18.47
N LYS A 250 -14.46 10.02 -18.51
CA LYS A 250 -15.22 10.54 -17.38
C LYS A 250 -15.23 9.55 -16.20
N MET A 251 -15.43 8.25 -16.49
CA MET A 251 -15.33 7.19 -15.48
C MET A 251 -13.91 7.10 -14.87
N SER A 252 -12.87 7.27 -15.68
CA SER A 252 -11.48 7.32 -15.19
C SER A 252 -11.28 8.51 -14.23
N SER A 253 -11.85 9.68 -14.53
CA SER A 253 -11.77 10.86 -13.67
C SER A 253 -12.48 10.64 -12.32
N VAL A 254 -13.67 10.06 -12.33
CA VAL A 254 -14.43 9.70 -11.11
C VAL A 254 -13.65 8.68 -10.27
N THR A 255 -13.03 7.68 -10.92
CA THR A 255 -12.19 6.68 -10.25
C THR A 255 -10.98 7.30 -9.59
N ASN A 256 -10.28 8.20 -10.28
CA ASN A 256 -9.14 8.94 -9.72
C ASN A 256 -9.55 9.78 -8.51
N ARG A 257 -10.68 10.49 -8.60
CA ARG A 257 -11.21 11.31 -7.49
C ARG A 257 -11.49 10.44 -6.26
N ARG A 258 -12.14 9.29 -6.45
CA ARG A 258 -12.39 8.31 -5.37
C ARG A 258 -11.08 7.82 -4.76
N ASN A 259 -10.14 7.38 -5.58
CA ASN A 259 -8.86 6.82 -5.10
C ASN A 259 -8.04 7.86 -4.33
N ASN A 260 -8.03 9.12 -4.78
CA ASN A 260 -7.35 10.21 -4.08
C ASN A 260 -7.98 10.50 -2.71
N LYS A 261 -9.33 10.53 -2.62
CA LYS A 261 -10.03 10.72 -1.34
C LYS A 261 -9.71 9.60 -0.34
N ILE A 262 -9.70 8.34 -0.79
CA ILE A 262 -9.36 7.21 0.05
C ILE A 262 -7.90 7.29 0.51
N LYS A 263 -6.98 7.58 -0.43
CA LYS A 263 -5.56 7.70 -0.12
C LYS A 263 -5.29 8.84 0.89
N ASP A 264 -5.93 9.98 0.73
CA ASP A 264 -5.84 11.11 1.65
C ASP A 264 -6.30 10.71 3.06
N TYR A 265 -7.47 10.06 3.16
CA TYR A 265 -7.98 9.58 4.44
C TYR A 265 -7.01 8.59 5.12
N MET A 266 -6.44 7.63 4.36
CA MET A 266 -5.46 6.68 4.88
C MET A 266 -4.17 7.38 5.35
N HIS A 267 -3.70 8.41 4.63
CA HIS A 267 -2.54 9.21 5.03
C HIS A 267 -2.79 9.98 6.33
N LYS A 268 -3.98 10.60 6.48
CA LYS A 268 -4.38 11.32 7.70
C LYS A 268 -4.51 10.36 8.88
N ALA A 269 -5.21 9.23 8.68
CA ALA A 269 -5.37 8.20 9.70
C ALA A 269 -4.01 7.66 10.19
N SER A 270 -3.14 7.26 9.27
CA SER A 270 -1.83 6.72 9.63
C SER A 270 -0.90 7.79 10.25
N ALA A 271 -0.98 9.06 9.82
CA ALA A 271 -0.23 10.14 10.44
C ALA A 271 -0.69 10.42 11.86
N TYR A 272 -2.01 10.44 12.09
CA TYR A 272 -2.58 10.64 13.43
C TYR A 272 -2.11 9.54 14.41
N ILE A 273 -2.17 8.26 13.97
CA ILE A 273 -1.70 7.14 14.80
C ILE A 273 -0.21 7.31 15.14
N VAL A 274 0.64 7.56 14.14
CA VAL A 274 2.08 7.68 14.35
C VAL A 274 2.42 8.88 15.23
N ASN A 275 1.75 10.02 15.05
CA ASN A 275 1.93 11.19 15.91
C ASN A 275 1.52 10.89 17.37
N HIS A 276 0.43 10.15 17.58
CA HIS A 276 0.04 9.70 18.93
C HIS A 276 1.12 8.82 19.57
N LEU A 277 1.68 7.85 18.81
CA LEU A 277 2.75 6.98 19.29
C LEU A 277 4.02 7.77 19.66
N VAL A 278 4.44 8.70 18.78
CA VAL A 278 5.62 9.56 19.00
C VAL A 278 5.41 10.45 20.24
N SER A 279 4.27 11.15 20.34
CA SER A 279 3.96 12.07 21.43
C SER A 279 3.93 11.37 22.80
N ASN A 280 3.57 10.09 22.83
CA ASN A 280 3.50 9.29 24.06
C ASN A 280 4.71 8.36 24.22
N ARG A 281 5.76 8.50 23.40
CA ARG A 281 6.99 7.70 23.44
C ARG A 281 6.73 6.18 23.40
N ILE A 282 5.75 5.75 22.60
CA ILE A 282 5.40 4.33 22.44
C ILE A 282 6.37 3.69 21.45
N GLY A 283 7.10 2.68 21.91
CA GLY A 283 8.19 2.05 21.14
C GLY A 283 7.73 0.95 20.18
N THR A 284 6.56 0.34 20.39
CA THR A 284 6.09 -0.79 19.57
C THR A 284 4.61 -0.66 19.23
N LEU A 285 4.29 -0.78 17.92
CA LEU A 285 2.92 -0.89 17.42
C LEU A 285 2.63 -2.32 16.95
N ILE A 286 1.63 -2.95 17.55
CA ILE A 286 1.14 -4.29 17.21
C ILE A 286 -0.10 -4.14 16.32
N ILE A 287 -0.04 -4.64 15.08
CA ILE A 287 -1.15 -4.58 14.12
C ILE A 287 -1.79 -5.96 14.02
N GLY A 288 -3.08 -6.05 14.29
CA GLY A 288 -3.86 -7.26 14.08
C GLY A 288 -3.87 -7.67 12.60
N GLU A 289 -3.71 -8.96 12.33
CA GLU A 289 -3.69 -9.52 10.99
C GLU A 289 -4.46 -10.83 10.91
N ILE A 290 -5.46 -10.89 10.03
CA ILE A 290 -6.02 -12.15 9.56
C ILE A 290 -5.35 -12.47 8.22
N LYS A 291 -4.64 -13.59 8.15
CA LYS A 291 -4.08 -14.09 6.89
C LYS A 291 -5.24 -14.40 5.93
N GLU A 292 -5.07 -14.00 4.67
CA GLU A 292 -6.05 -14.25 3.59
C GLU A 292 -7.45 -13.68 3.81
N TRP A 293 -7.58 -12.68 4.65
CA TRP A 293 -8.84 -12.06 5.08
C TRP A 293 -9.83 -11.68 3.96
N LYS A 294 -9.34 -11.49 2.74
CA LYS A 294 -10.17 -11.14 1.57
C LYS A 294 -10.39 -12.30 0.60
N GLN A 295 -9.84 -13.48 0.90
CA GLN A 295 -10.03 -14.69 0.10
C GLN A 295 -11.16 -15.48 0.72
N ASP A 296 -12.10 -15.97 -0.09
CA ASP A 296 -13.24 -16.82 0.30
C ASP A 296 -14.15 -16.28 1.42
N THR A 297 -14.23 -14.94 1.57
CA THR A 297 -15.17 -14.34 2.52
C THR A 297 -16.60 -14.43 2.02
N ASN A 298 -17.41 -15.29 2.63
CA ASN A 298 -18.84 -15.41 2.37
C ASN A 298 -19.66 -14.49 3.30
N MET A 299 -19.36 -13.19 3.23
CA MET A 299 -20.16 -12.16 3.91
C MET A 299 -21.17 -11.59 2.90
N TYR A 300 -22.47 -11.65 3.17
CA TYR A 300 -23.53 -11.11 2.30
C TYR A 300 -23.07 -9.98 1.36
N LYS A 301 -23.58 -9.96 0.11
CA LYS A 301 -23.11 -9.14 -1.03
C LYS A 301 -22.70 -7.70 -0.67
N VAL A 302 -23.49 -7.00 0.15
CA VAL A 302 -23.21 -5.61 0.59
C VAL A 302 -22.02 -5.51 1.55
N ASN A 303 -21.90 -6.45 2.48
CA ASN A 303 -20.79 -6.47 3.44
C ASN A 303 -19.47 -6.81 2.74
N ASN A 304 -19.47 -7.78 1.84
CA ASN A 304 -18.34 -8.12 0.99
C ASN A 304 -17.86 -6.90 0.18
N GLN A 305 -18.80 -6.19 -0.46
CA GLN A 305 -18.46 -5.00 -1.25
C GLN A 305 -17.80 -3.90 -0.40
N ASN A 306 -18.37 -3.60 0.77
CA ASN A 306 -17.82 -2.61 1.69
C ASN A 306 -16.42 -2.99 2.19
N PHE A 307 -16.23 -4.26 2.51
CA PHE A 307 -14.98 -4.80 3.03
C PHE A 307 -13.85 -4.83 1.99
N VAL A 308 -14.14 -5.37 0.80
CA VAL A 308 -13.17 -5.50 -0.29
C VAL A 308 -12.68 -4.13 -0.80
N CYS A 309 -13.56 -3.10 -0.75
CA CYS A 309 -13.24 -1.77 -1.26
C CYS A 309 -12.35 -0.93 -0.32
N ILE A 310 -12.11 -1.34 0.93
CA ILE A 310 -11.19 -0.66 1.85
C ILE A 310 -9.79 -1.26 1.70
N PRO A 311 -8.76 -0.47 1.31
CA PRO A 311 -7.41 -0.97 1.10
C PRO A 311 -6.63 -1.08 2.42
N PHE A 312 -6.95 -2.07 3.27
CA PHE A 312 -6.29 -2.29 4.57
C PHE A 312 -4.78 -2.47 4.47
N GLU A 313 -4.28 -3.18 3.44
CA GLU A 313 -2.83 -3.35 3.24
C GLU A 313 -2.13 -2.02 2.92
N MET A 314 -2.82 -1.08 2.27
CA MET A 314 -2.29 0.27 2.09
C MET A 314 -2.11 0.97 3.44
N LEU A 315 -3.10 0.88 4.34
CA LEU A 315 -3.02 1.46 5.68
C LEU A 315 -1.88 0.82 6.51
N LYS A 316 -1.81 -0.51 6.53
CA LYS A 316 -0.75 -1.25 7.22
C LYS A 316 0.64 -0.85 6.70
N SER A 317 0.82 -0.82 5.38
CA SER A 317 2.08 -0.37 4.78
C SER A 317 2.42 1.09 5.12
N MET A 318 1.41 1.97 5.22
CA MET A 318 1.62 3.36 5.65
C MET A 318 2.03 3.46 7.12
N LEU A 319 1.45 2.66 7.98
CA LEU A 319 1.85 2.56 9.40
C LEU A 319 3.28 2.02 9.51
N GLU A 320 3.59 0.93 8.82
CA GLU A 320 4.92 0.31 8.83
C GLU A 320 6.03 1.30 8.46
N TYR A 321 5.91 1.98 7.30
CA TYR A 321 6.98 2.88 6.89
C TYR A 321 7.06 4.16 7.74
N LYS A 322 5.92 4.71 8.19
CA LYS A 322 5.91 5.91 9.03
C LYS A 322 6.43 5.62 10.45
N CYS A 323 6.01 4.52 11.07
CA CYS A 323 6.53 4.08 12.36
C CYS A 323 8.03 3.82 12.27
N LYS A 324 8.49 3.11 11.24
CA LYS A 324 9.92 2.85 11.03
C LYS A 324 10.72 4.13 10.87
N LEU A 325 10.18 5.15 10.19
CA LEU A 325 10.82 6.48 10.10
C LEU A 325 10.91 7.16 11.46
N ALA A 326 9.92 6.98 12.31
CA ALA A 326 9.87 7.53 13.65
C ALA A 326 10.61 6.68 14.72
N GLY A 327 11.35 5.65 14.32
CA GLY A 327 12.06 4.76 15.24
C GLY A 327 11.15 3.82 16.04
N ILE A 328 9.90 3.60 15.60
CA ILE A 328 8.92 2.73 16.25
C ILE A 328 8.92 1.37 15.56
N GLU A 329 9.00 0.29 16.34
CA GLU A 329 8.87 -1.07 15.84
C GLU A 329 7.42 -1.38 15.48
N VAL A 330 7.21 -2.12 14.38
CA VAL A 330 5.88 -2.60 13.98
C VAL A 330 5.89 -4.10 13.89
N VAL A 331 4.92 -4.73 14.57
CA VAL A 331 4.73 -6.18 14.58
C VAL A 331 3.34 -6.52 14.07
N ARG A 332 3.23 -7.47 13.13
CA ARG A 332 1.97 -8.05 12.72
C ARG A 332 1.65 -9.25 13.59
N GLN A 333 0.52 -9.23 14.28
CA GLN A 333 0.06 -10.29 15.18
C GLN A 333 -1.20 -10.93 14.64
N ASP A 334 -1.19 -12.27 14.54
CA ASP A 334 -2.40 -13.03 14.21
C ASP A 334 -3.52 -12.73 15.23
N GLU A 335 -4.71 -12.39 14.71
CA GLU A 335 -5.88 -11.97 15.51
C GLU A 335 -6.94 -13.08 15.67
N ALA A 336 -6.62 -14.35 15.37
CA ALA A 336 -7.55 -15.44 15.54
C ALA A 336 -8.09 -15.48 16.99
N TYR A 337 -9.43 -15.53 17.10
CA TYR A 337 -10.24 -15.58 18.35
C TYR A 337 -10.20 -14.30 19.22
N THR A 338 -9.44 -13.26 18.90
CA THR A 338 -9.35 -12.05 19.71
C THR A 338 -10.67 -11.28 19.86
N SER A 339 -11.54 -11.34 18.85
CA SER A 339 -12.86 -10.70 18.87
C SER A 339 -13.92 -11.48 19.64
N LYS A 340 -13.66 -12.75 19.96
CA LYS A 340 -14.61 -13.65 20.64
C LYS A 340 -14.30 -13.79 22.13
N CYS A 341 -13.03 -13.88 22.49
CA CYS A 341 -12.60 -14.00 23.89
C CYS A 341 -12.78 -12.70 24.64
N SER A 342 -13.08 -12.80 25.94
CA SER A 342 -13.21 -11.67 26.83
C SER A 342 -11.87 -11.24 27.41
N PHE A 343 -11.44 -10.02 27.11
CA PHE A 343 -10.21 -9.46 27.70
C PHE A 343 -10.38 -9.20 29.21
N LEU A 344 -11.48 -8.56 29.61
CA LEU A 344 -11.74 -8.20 31.00
C LEU A 344 -11.96 -9.42 31.93
N ASP A 345 -12.46 -10.53 31.40
CA ASP A 345 -12.59 -11.81 32.15
C ASP A 345 -11.27 -12.61 32.14
N ASN A 346 -10.20 -12.01 31.63
CA ASN A 346 -8.88 -12.65 31.44
C ASN A 346 -8.95 -14.01 30.73
N GLU A 347 -9.90 -14.16 29.78
CA GLU A 347 -10.09 -15.39 29.05
C GLU A 347 -8.88 -15.71 28.16
N GLU A 348 -8.42 -16.96 28.14
CA GLU A 348 -7.34 -17.40 27.26
C GLU A 348 -7.76 -17.27 25.79
N ILE A 349 -6.85 -16.84 24.89
CA ILE A 349 -7.21 -16.57 23.48
C ILE A 349 -7.08 -17.88 22.67
N ARG A 350 -8.18 -18.63 22.59
CA ARG A 350 -8.32 -19.87 21.81
C ARG A 350 -9.74 -20.10 21.34
N LYS A 351 -9.99 -21.20 20.65
CA LYS A 351 -11.34 -21.62 20.27
C LYS A 351 -12.04 -22.26 21.49
N TYR A 352 -13.27 -21.82 21.75
CA TYR A 352 -14.16 -22.39 22.75
C TYR A 352 -15.50 -22.75 22.11
N GLU A 353 -16.21 -23.73 22.64
CA GLU A 353 -17.61 -23.97 22.32
C GLU A 353 -18.50 -22.85 22.87
N LYS A 354 -18.20 -22.41 24.10
CA LYS A 354 -18.90 -21.30 24.77
C LYS A 354 -17.86 -20.34 25.37
N TYR A 355 -17.93 -19.08 24.96
CA TYR A 355 -17.06 -18.01 25.46
C TYR A 355 -17.62 -17.38 26.73
N LYS A 356 -16.77 -16.84 27.62
CA LYS A 356 -17.20 -16.17 28.86
C LYS A 356 -18.05 -14.94 28.58
N GLY A 357 -17.70 -14.15 27.59
CA GLY A 357 -18.46 -12.98 27.18
C GLY A 357 -19.29 -13.21 25.92
N LYS A 358 -20.13 -12.23 25.57
CA LYS A 358 -20.99 -12.29 24.38
C LYS A 358 -21.08 -10.95 23.66
N ARG A 359 -21.36 -10.98 22.35
CA ARG A 359 -21.63 -9.79 21.51
C ARG A 359 -23.13 -9.67 21.24
N PRO A 360 -23.92 -9.02 22.12
CA PRO A 360 -25.38 -8.95 21.95
C PRO A 360 -25.77 -8.12 20.72
N LYS A 361 -24.96 -7.14 20.36
CA LYS A 361 -25.11 -6.32 19.15
C LYS A 361 -23.75 -5.86 18.61
N ARG A 362 -23.74 -5.40 17.37
CA ARG A 362 -22.52 -4.88 16.73
C ARG A 362 -21.94 -3.70 17.53
N GLY A 363 -20.64 -3.73 17.78
CA GLY A 363 -19.93 -2.70 18.53
C GLY A 363 -20.03 -2.82 20.06
N CYS A 364 -20.85 -3.72 20.58
CA CYS A 364 -20.98 -3.95 22.02
C CYS A 364 -20.52 -5.36 22.39
N TYR A 365 -19.69 -5.47 23.39
CA TYR A 365 -19.26 -6.73 24.01
C TYR A 365 -19.66 -6.70 25.49
N THR A 366 -20.25 -7.78 25.99
CA THR A 366 -20.65 -7.92 27.38
C THR A 366 -19.85 -9.05 28.03
N THR A 367 -19.17 -8.75 29.13
CA THR A 367 -18.37 -9.72 29.91
C THR A 367 -19.26 -10.71 30.67
N SER A 368 -18.63 -11.70 31.32
CA SER A 368 -19.32 -12.64 32.21
C SER A 368 -20.02 -11.94 33.38
N THR A 369 -19.45 -10.85 33.87
CA THR A 369 -19.99 -10.03 34.96
C THR A 369 -21.04 -9.00 34.51
N GLY A 370 -21.44 -8.99 33.24
CA GLY A 370 -22.41 -8.06 32.67
C GLY A 370 -21.85 -6.69 32.29
N ARG A 371 -20.55 -6.42 32.45
CA ARG A 371 -19.91 -5.16 32.00
C ARG A 371 -19.97 -5.02 30.50
N LYS A 372 -20.31 -3.83 30.00
CA LYS A 372 -20.39 -3.53 28.56
C LYS A 372 -19.18 -2.74 28.13
N VAL A 373 -18.49 -3.21 27.11
CA VAL A 373 -17.33 -2.54 26.49
C VAL A 373 -17.50 -2.46 24.98
N ASN A 374 -16.72 -1.56 24.34
CA ASN A 374 -16.69 -1.56 22.88
C ASN A 374 -16.01 -2.86 22.37
N ALA A 375 -16.67 -3.55 21.44
CA ALA A 375 -16.23 -4.85 20.96
C ALA A 375 -14.89 -4.82 20.23
N ASP A 376 -14.58 -3.71 19.53
CA ASP A 376 -13.33 -3.54 18.80
C ASP A 376 -12.18 -3.14 19.76
N VAL A 377 -12.49 -2.46 20.87
CA VAL A 377 -11.54 -2.23 21.98
C VAL A 377 -11.19 -3.55 22.65
N ASN A 378 -12.18 -4.42 22.94
CA ASN A 378 -11.92 -5.76 23.46
C ASN A 378 -10.98 -6.57 22.55
N SER A 379 -11.22 -6.51 21.23
CA SER A 379 -10.33 -7.14 20.22
C SER A 379 -8.92 -6.57 20.28
N ALA A 380 -8.76 -5.25 20.29
CA ALA A 380 -7.44 -4.61 20.32
C ALA A 380 -6.66 -4.99 21.60
N CYS A 381 -7.32 -5.01 22.76
CA CYS A 381 -6.71 -5.48 24.02
C CYS A 381 -6.26 -6.94 23.92
N ASN A 382 -7.07 -7.81 23.33
CA ASN A 382 -6.70 -9.21 23.13
C ASN A 382 -5.54 -9.40 22.14
N ILE A 383 -5.43 -8.57 21.09
CA ILE A 383 -4.27 -8.55 20.19
C ILE A 383 -3.00 -8.21 20.97
N MET A 384 -3.06 -7.19 21.84
CA MET A 384 -1.94 -6.82 22.72
C MET A 384 -1.60 -7.97 23.68
N LYS A 385 -2.58 -8.54 24.36
CA LYS A 385 -2.41 -9.67 25.27
C LYS A 385 -1.71 -10.84 24.59
N LYS A 386 -2.16 -11.22 23.39
CA LYS A 386 -1.60 -12.33 22.61
C LYS A 386 -0.11 -12.10 22.27
N TYR A 387 0.25 -10.87 21.94
CA TYR A 387 1.65 -10.51 21.67
C TYR A 387 2.50 -10.52 22.93
N LEU A 388 2.04 -9.88 24.01
CA LEU A 388 2.78 -9.79 25.27
C LEU A 388 3.04 -11.15 25.91
N LEU A 389 2.08 -12.05 25.88
CA LEU A 389 2.25 -13.43 26.36
C LEU A 389 3.30 -14.20 25.56
N LYS A 390 3.43 -13.89 24.27
CA LYS A 390 4.42 -14.52 23.39
C LYS A 390 5.85 -14.02 23.64
N VAL A 391 6.01 -12.71 23.92
CA VAL A 391 7.33 -12.07 23.95
C VAL A 391 7.90 -12.02 25.38
N ALA A 392 7.07 -11.81 26.37
CA ALA A 392 7.50 -11.52 27.75
C ALA A 392 7.10 -12.60 28.77
N GLY A 393 6.60 -13.74 28.34
CA GLY A 393 6.26 -14.92 29.16
C GLY A 393 5.32 -14.68 30.34
N ASN A 394 5.38 -13.55 31.03
CA ASN A 394 4.62 -13.28 32.24
C ASN A 394 4.37 -11.77 32.48
N CYS A 395 3.74 -11.08 31.53
CA CYS A 395 3.31 -9.66 31.72
C CYS A 395 1.99 -9.54 32.49
N LYS A 396 1.80 -10.32 33.58
CA LYS A 396 0.55 -10.31 34.36
C LYS A 396 0.21 -8.93 34.91
N ASN A 397 1.19 -8.20 35.44
CA ASN A 397 0.98 -6.87 36.03
C ASN A 397 0.53 -5.85 34.99
N LEU A 398 1.20 -5.77 33.83
CA LEU A 398 0.82 -4.84 32.75
C LEU A 398 -0.58 -5.15 32.20
N LEU A 399 -0.91 -6.44 32.07
CA LEU A 399 -2.25 -6.86 31.63
C LEU A 399 -3.33 -6.56 32.66
N HIS A 400 -3.01 -6.66 33.97
CA HIS A 400 -3.93 -6.33 35.07
C HIS A 400 -4.25 -4.83 35.09
N GLU A 401 -3.25 -3.98 34.96
CA GLU A 401 -3.43 -2.52 34.88
C GLU A 401 -4.30 -2.12 33.69
N LEU A 402 -4.12 -2.77 32.53
CA LEU A 402 -4.95 -2.51 31.33
C LEU A 402 -6.42 -2.94 31.57
N VAL A 403 -6.66 -4.04 32.29
CA VAL A 403 -8.03 -4.49 32.63
C VAL A 403 -8.76 -3.46 33.48
N GLU A 404 -8.11 -2.87 34.50
CA GLU A 404 -8.71 -1.85 35.36
C GLU A 404 -9.11 -0.60 34.59
N VAL A 405 -8.26 -0.15 33.65
CA VAL A 405 -8.43 1.11 32.93
C VAL A 405 -9.46 1.01 31.80
N PHE A 406 -9.45 -0.07 31.02
CA PHE A 406 -10.43 -0.24 29.93
C PHE A 406 -11.85 -0.56 30.42
N SER A 407 -12.04 -0.62 31.70
CA SER A 407 -13.39 -0.70 32.32
C SER A 407 -14.14 0.63 32.29
N THR A 408 -13.47 1.75 32.00
CA THR A 408 -14.06 3.10 31.94
C THR A 408 -14.21 3.54 30.49
N PRO A 409 -15.40 3.91 29.99
CA PRO A 409 -15.63 4.15 28.56
C PRO A 409 -15.28 5.59 28.14
N CYS A 410 -14.01 5.95 28.09
CA CYS A 410 -13.60 7.20 27.46
C CYS A 410 -13.08 6.91 26.04
N LEU A 411 -13.95 7.03 25.02
CA LEU A 411 -13.63 6.77 23.63
C LEU A 411 -13.32 8.06 22.88
N LYS A 412 -12.10 8.21 22.36
CA LYS A 412 -11.78 9.29 21.41
C LYS A 412 -12.06 8.80 19.98
N ILE A 413 -13.14 9.32 19.37
CA ILE A 413 -13.48 9.02 17.97
C ILE A 413 -12.94 10.15 17.08
N LYS A 414 -12.08 9.79 16.12
CA LYS A 414 -11.50 10.72 15.15
C LYS A 414 -12.05 10.46 13.74
N THR A 415 -12.44 11.52 13.04
CA THR A 415 -12.88 11.52 11.63
C THR A 415 -12.05 12.53 10.86
N PHE A 416 -11.70 12.22 9.58
CA PHE A 416 -10.88 13.07 8.72
C PHE A 416 -11.61 13.44 7.42
#